data_5302216e0df8c7e4fcb549ac3606dc57
#
_entry.id   5302216e0df8c7e4fcb549ac3606dc57
#
_cell.length_a   1.000
_cell.length_b   1.000
_cell.length_c   1.000
_cell.angle_alpha   90.00
_cell.angle_beta   90.00
_cell.angle_gamma   90.00
#
_symmetry.space_group_name_H-M   'P 1'
#
loop_
_entity.id
_entity.type
_entity.pdbx_description
1 polymer ?
#
loop_
_entity_poly.entity_id
_entity_poly.type
_entity_poly.pdbx_seq_one_letter_code
_entity_poly.pdbx_strand_id
1 'polypeptide(L)'
;VAQNDVNTDIYVVNCVTFEEKPVELVLYCADAGQILNEISWSSWTPTEAIGAGTSTANDCEPSCVEGKDVISAVEIKLTQPVKSESGKSVYSKIEIQYDKVQPSGVMDEVLDLPTDVFN
;
A
#
# COMPACT_ATOMS: atom_id res chain seq x y z
N VAL A 1 -27.66 -9.47 5.05
CA VAL A 1 -27.28 -9.15 4.90
C VAL A 1 -26.42 -8.71 4.72
N ALA A 2 -26.59 -8.65 4.90
CA ALA A 2 -26.05 -8.26 4.71
C ALA A 2 -25.21 -7.69 4.61
N GLN A 3 -25.06 -7.63 4.69
CA GLN A 3 -24.42 -7.20 4.60
C GLN A 3 -23.78 -6.49 4.32
N ASN A 4 -23.84 -6.32 4.28
CA ASN A 4 -23.34 -5.82 4.16
C ASN A 4 -22.55 -5.22 3.86
N ASP A 5 -22.63 -5.14 3.49
CA ASP A 5 -22.00 -4.65 3.38
C ASP A 5 -21.43 -4.02 3.28
N VAL A 6 -21.88 -4.72 3.40
CA VAL A 6 -21.28 -3.69 3.70
C VAL A 6 -20.50 -2.76 2.74
N ASN A 7 -20.90 -1.73 2.51
CA ASN A 7 -20.31 -0.75 1.63
C ASN A 7 -19.46 0.22 2.46
N THR A 8 -18.15 0.09 2.36
CA THR A 8 -17.26 0.92 3.16
C THR A 8 -17.04 2.28 2.52
N ASP A 9 -17.17 2.39 1.21
CA ASP A 9 -16.96 3.65 0.47
C ASP A 9 -15.61 4.29 0.77
N ILE A 10 -14.59 3.48 1.05
CA ILE A 10 -13.24 4.00 1.27
C ILE A 10 -12.27 3.19 0.41
N TYR A 11 -11.29 3.89 -0.12
CA TYR A 11 -10.38 3.35 -1.13
C TYR A 11 -8.95 3.63 -0.75
N VAL A 12 -8.02 3.02 -1.46
CA VAL A 12 -6.63 3.41 -1.48
C VAL A 12 -6.30 3.82 -2.91
N VAL A 13 -5.50 4.86 -3.07
CA VAL A 13 -5.06 5.27 -4.39
C VAL A 13 -3.90 4.38 -4.82
N ASN A 14 -4.11 3.64 -5.91
CA ASN A 14 -3.09 2.76 -6.48
C ASN A 14 -2.65 3.39 -7.80
N CYS A 15 -1.87 4.43 -7.70
CA CYS A 15 -1.35 5.25 -8.79
C CYS A 15 -2.46 5.93 -9.59
N VAL A 16 -3.09 5.22 -10.52
CA VAL A 16 -4.07 5.83 -11.42
C VAL A 16 -5.50 5.39 -11.14
N THR A 17 -5.71 4.57 -10.10
CA THR A 17 -7.05 4.06 -9.79
C THR A 17 -7.33 4.16 -8.31
N PHE A 18 -8.62 4.31 -7.97
CA PHE A 18 -9.10 4.13 -6.61
C PHE A 18 -9.49 2.67 -6.48
N GLU A 19 -8.93 1.97 -5.49
CA GLU A 19 -9.18 0.54 -5.34
C GLU A 19 -9.59 0.21 -3.92
N GLU A 20 -10.38 -0.84 -3.80
CA GLU A 20 -10.82 -1.38 -2.53
C GLU A 20 -10.25 -2.78 -2.40
N LYS A 21 -9.53 -3.04 -1.30
CA LYS A 21 -8.92 -4.34 -1.04
C LYS A 21 -8.05 -4.84 -2.20
N PRO A 22 -7.12 -4.01 -2.70
CA PRO A 22 -6.31 -4.44 -3.84
C PRO A 22 -5.42 -5.61 -3.45
N VAL A 23 -5.18 -6.54 -4.39
CA VAL A 23 -4.20 -7.60 -4.17
C VAL A 23 -2.79 -7.13 -4.43
N GLU A 24 -2.63 -6.00 -5.11
CA GLU A 24 -1.34 -5.41 -5.42
C GLU A 24 -1.42 -3.91 -5.21
N LEU A 25 -0.40 -3.34 -4.60
CA LEU A 25 -0.34 -1.90 -4.37
C LEU A 25 1.06 -1.43 -4.72
N VAL A 26 1.14 -0.52 -5.69
CA VAL A 26 2.42 0.05 -6.12
C VAL A 26 2.72 1.25 -5.22
N LEU A 27 3.86 1.21 -4.55
CA LEU A 27 4.32 2.34 -3.76
C LEU A 27 5.09 3.31 -4.62
N TYR A 28 5.73 4.01 -4.76
CA TYR A 28 6.51 4.87 -5.63
C TYR A 28 6.07 4.74 -7.09
N CYS A 29 4.97 5.37 -7.41
CA CYS A 29 4.32 5.20 -8.73
C CYS A 29 5.21 5.59 -9.91
N ALA A 30 6.13 6.54 -9.73
CA ALA A 30 6.95 7.03 -10.84
C ALA A 30 7.90 5.95 -11.37
N ASP A 31 8.46 5.12 -10.48
CA ASP A 31 9.45 4.13 -10.89
C ASP A 31 9.11 2.72 -10.42
N ALA A 32 7.98 2.56 -9.71
CA ALA A 32 7.56 1.27 -9.18
C ALA A 32 8.68 0.58 -8.40
N GLY A 33 9.44 1.36 -7.63
CA GLY A 33 10.60 0.84 -6.89
C GLY A 33 10.22 -0.15 -5.81
N GLN A 34 8.96 -0.18 -5.40
CA GLN A 34 8.48 -1.14 -4.41
C GLN A 34 7.02 -1.45 -4.70
N ILE A 35 6.71 -2.73 -4.68
CA ILE A 35 5.35 -3.21 -4.94
C ILE A 35 4.97 -4.16 -3.81
N LEU A 36 3.78 -3.94 -3.24
CA LEU A 36 3.19 -4.88 -2.31
C LEU A 36 2.25 -5.75 -3.13
N ASN A 37 2.39 -7.08 -3.02
CA ASN A 37 1.58 -7.98 -3.83
C ASN A 37 1.11 -9.16 -2.99
N GLU A 38 0.23 -9.96 -3.57
CA GLU A 38 -0.38 -11.10 -2.90
C GLU A 38 -1.00 -10.69 -1.57
N ILE A 39 -1.66 -9.52 -1.54
CA ILE A 39 -2.20 -8.97 -0.30
C ILE A 39 -3.54 -9.63 0.01
N SER A 40 -3.69 -10.08 1.26
CA SER A 40 -4.96 -10.53 1.81
C SER A 40 -5.37 -9.56 2.90
N TRP A 41 -6.56 -9.03 2.81
CA TRP A 41 -7.05 -8.05 3.78
C TRP A 41 -7.93 -8.76 4.80
N SER A 42 -7.59 -8.60 6.07
CA SER A 42 -8.40 -9.15 7.16
C SER A 42 -9.42 -8.15 7.66
N SER A 43 -9.23 -6.87 7.35
CA SER A 43 -10.12 -5.81 7.78
C SER A 43 -10.04 -4.67 6.77
N TRP A 44 -11.18 -4.07 6.48
CA TRP A 44 -11.26 -2.90 5.57
C TRP A 44 -12.44 -2.08 6.05
N THR A 45 -12.14 -1.02 6.82
CA THR A 45 -13.17 -0.20 7.46
C THR A 45 -12.96 1.26 7.09
N PRO A 46 -13.95 2.13 7.38
CA PRO A 46 -13.77 3.55 7.10
C PRO A 46 -12.65 4.23 7.90
N THR A 47 -12.08 3.59 8.92
CA THR A 47 -11.04 4.19 9.72
C THR A 47 -9.69 3.55 9.51
N GLU A 48 -9.64 2.26 9.16
CA GLU A 48 -8.35 1.60 8.93
C GLU A 48 -8.58 0.29 8.18
N ALA A 49 -7.51 -0.20 7.56
CA ALA A 49 -7.50 -1.50 6.91
C ALA A 49 -6.26 -2.25 7.35
N ILE A 50 -6.40 -3.57 7.53
CA ILE A 50 -5.30 -4.41 7.99
C ILE A 50 -5.18 -5.58 7.01
N GLY A 51 -3.96 -5.84 6.57
CA GLY A 51 -3.72 -6.94 5.65
C GLY A 51 -2.31 -7.47 5.78
N ALA A 52 -2.01 -8.46 4.97
CA ALA A 52 -0.69 -9.06 4.93
C ALA A 52 -0.40 -9.48 3.50
N GLY A 53 0.87 -9.44 3.12
CA GLY A 53 1.25 -9.80 1.76
C GLY A 53 2.75 -9.88 1.64
N THR A 54 3.24 -9.57 0.43
CA THR A 54 4.66 -9.66 0.11
C THR A 54 5.11 -8.33 -0.45
N SER A 55 6.29 -7.87 -0.02
CA SER A 55 6.92 -6.68 -0.57
C SER A 55 8.06 -7.10 -1.49
N THR A 56 8.11 -6.49 -2.67
CA THR A 56 9.23 -6.64 -3.59
C THR A 56 9.82 -5.25 -3.79
N ALA A 57 11.05 -5.06 -3.35
CA ALA A 57 11.74 -3.78 -3.40
C ALA A 57 13.11 -3.96 -4.03
N ASN A 58 13.48 -3.05 -4.95
CA ASN A 58 14.78 -3.10 -5.60
C ASN A 58 15.80 -2.43 -4.68
N ASP A 59 16.95 -3.07 -4.47
CA ASP A 59 17.99 -2.52 -3.61
C ASP A 59 18.81 -1.41 -4.28
N CYS A 60 18.68 -1.26 -5.59
CA CYS A 60 19.33 -0.20 -6.36
C CYS A 60 20.85 -0.17 -6.18
N GLU A 61 21.47 -1.34 -6.07
CA GLU A 61 22.90 -1.48 -5.88
C GLU A 61 23.52 -2.32 -6.98
N PRO A 62 24.42 -1.79 -7.80
CA PRO A 62 24.96 -0.43 -7.79
C PRO A 62 24.01 0.61 -8.38
N SER A 63 22.95 0.19 -9.06
CA SER A 63 21.92 1.07 -9.60
C SER A 63 20.63 0.29 -9.63
N CYS A 64 19.51 0.99 -9.82
CA CYS A 64 18.21 0.30 -9.84
C CYS A 64 18.08 -0.66 -11.03
N VAL A 65 18.73 -0.34 -12.15
CA VAL A 65 18.73 -1.23 -13.31
C VAL A 65 19.50 -2.52 -13.01
N GLU A 66 20.61 -2.42 -12.29
CA GLU A 66 21.46 -3.55 -11.98
C GLU A 66 21.16 -4.18 -10.62
N GLY A 67 20.28 -3.57 -9.85
CA GLY A 67 19.96 -4.01 -8.51
C GLY A 67 19.15 -5.28 -8.49
N LYS A 68 19.00 -5.82 -7.29
CA LYS A 68 18.26 -7.05 -7.06
C LYS A 68 17.00 -6.75 -6.26
N ASP A 69 15.99 -7.56 -6.46
CA ASP A 69 14.76 -7.45 -5.69
C ASP A 69 14.97 -8.07 -4.31
N VAL A 70 14.52 -7.35 -3.29
CA VAL A 70 14.45 -7.84 -1.92
C VAL A 70 12.99 -8.18 -1.66
N ILE A 71 12.72 -9.43 -1.34
CA ILE A 71 11.37 -9.93 -1.16
C ILE A 71 11.16 -10.23 0.31
N SER A 72 10.10 -9.67 0.89
CA SER A 72 9.82 -9.78 2.32
C SER A 72 8.34 -10.03 2.53
N ALA A 73 8.01 -10.81 3.55
CA ALA A 73 6.63 -10.88 4.01
C ALA A 73 6.35 -9.60 4.81
N VAL A 74 5.15 -9.06 4.69
CA VAL A 74 4.79 -7.80 5.32
C VAL A 74 3.42 -7.87 5.97
N GLU A 75 3.25 -7.07 7.02
CA GLU A 75 1.95 -6.71 7.57
C GLU A 75 1.69 -5.26 7.22
N ILE A 76 0.49 -4.98 6.80
CA ILE A 76 0.12 -3.69 6.25
C ILE A 76 -1.05 -3.11 7.03
N LYS A 77 -0.97 -1.82 7.35
CA LYS A 77 -2.08 -1.11 7.96
C LYS A 77 -2.25 0.22 7.22
N LEU A 78 -3.45 0.45 6.71
CA LEU A 78 -3.80 1.72 6.07
C LEU A 78 -4.58 2.54 7.07
N THR A 79 -4.25 3.83 7.20
CA THR A 79 -4.80 4.68 8.25
C THR A 79 -5.04 6.08 7.73
N GLN A 80 -5.60 6.92 8.60
CA GLN A 80 -5.80 8.36 8.40
C GLN A 80 -6.60 8.68 7.15
N PRO A 81 -7.86 8.27 7.13
CA PRO A 81 -8.71 8.54 5.95
C PRO A 81 -8.94 10.03 5.77
N VAL A 82 -8.93 10.45 4.52
CA VAL A 82 -9.19 11.84 4.12
C VAL A 82 -10.07 11.82 2.89
N LYS A 83 -10.63 12.98 2.54
CA LYS A 83 -11.36 13.14 1.28
C LYS A 83 -10.40 13.55 0.17
N SER A 84 -10.46 12.86 -0.95
CA SER A 84 -9.73 13.26 -2.14
C SER A 84 -10.42 14.45 -2.78
N GLU A 85 -9.75 15.09 -3.73
CA GLU A 85 -10.35 16.16 -4.51
C GLU A 85 -11.53 15.66 -5.33
N SER A 86 -11.53 14.38 -5.66
CA SER A 86 -12.61 13.75 -6.39
C SER A 86 -13.81 13.43 -5.50
N GLY A 87 -13.71 13.69 -4.20
CA GLY A 87 -14.81 13.46 -3.26
C GLY A 87 -14.86 12.07 -2.66
N LYS A 88 -13.88 11.22 -2.95
CA LYS A 88 -13.82 9.88 -2.39
C LYS A 88 -13.02 9.86 -1.10
N SER A 89 -13.41 9.00 -0.16
CA SER A 89 -12.62 8.78 1.05
C SER A 89 -11.47 7.85 0.71
N VAL A 90 -10.26 8.22 1.12
CA VAL A 90 -9.06 7.41 0.84
C VAL A 90 -8.18 7.40 2.08
N TYR A 91 -7.44 6.32 2.25
CA TYR A 91 -6.42 6.27 3.30
C TYR A 91 -5.22 7.11 2.87
N SER A 92 -4.65 7.86 3.81
CA SER A 92 -3.53 8.75 3.49
C SER A 92 -2.20 8.30 4.07
N LYS A 93 -2.19 7.22 4.86
CA LYS A 93 -0.96 6.68 5.44
C LYS A 93 -0.95 5.17 5.32
N ILE A 94 0.25 4.61 5.15
CA ILE A 94 0.46 3.17 5.19
C ILE A 94 1.56 2.88 6.18
N GLU A 95 1.31 1.91 7.06
CA GLU A 95 2.30 1.38 8.00
C GLU A 95 2.64 -0.02 7.54
N ILE A 96 3.93 -0.30 7.40
CA ILE A 96 4.41 -1.58 6.89
C ILE A 96 5.39 -2.16 7.89
N GLN A 97 5.18 -3.42 8.28
CA GLN A 97 6.16 -4.17 9.07
C GLN A 97 6.70 -5.30 8.21
N TYR A 98 8.02 -5.37 8.11
CA TYR A 98 8.72 -6.34 7.27
C TYR A 98 9.26 -7.47 8.15
N ASP A 99 9.40 -8.66 7.56
CA ASP A 99 9.99 -9.79 8.28
C ASP A 99 11.51 -9.79 8.20
N LYS A 100 12.12 -8.84 7.48
CA LYS A 100 13.57 -8.70 7.39
C LYS A 100 13.94 -7.26 7.12
N VAL A 101 15.20 -6.93 7.41
CA VAL A 101 15.71 -5.57 7.17
C VAL A 101 15.69 -5.26 5.69
N GLN A 102 15.16 -4.09 5.35
CA GLN A 102 15.03 -3.63 3.99
C GLN A 102 16.32 -2.95 3.51
N PRO A 103 16.48 -2.73 2.19
CA PRO A 103 17.67 -2.03 1.69
C PRO A 103 17.92 -0.67 2.34
N SER A 104 16.85 0.00 2.77
CA SER A 104 16.97 1.29 3.48
C SER A 104 17.41 1.15 4.92
N GLY A 105 17.50 -0.09 5.45
CA GLY A 105 17.93 -0.34 6.82
C GLY A 105 16.80 -0.42 7.84
N VAL A 106 15.55 -0.37 7.40
CA VAL A 106 14.40 -0.38 8.32
C VAL A 106 13.73 -1.74 8.32
N MET A 107 13.02 -2.05 9.40
CA MET A 107 12.14 -3.22 9.48
C MET A 107 10.68 -2.80 9.59
N ASP A 108 10.42 -1.53 9.83
CA ASP A 108 9.07 -0.99 9.75
C ASP A 108 9.16 0.43 9.21
N GLU A 109 8.07 0.89 8.64
CA GLU A 109 8.05 2.27 8.14
C GLU A 109 6.61 2.74 8.00
N VAL A 110 6.46 4.07 8.03
CA VAL A 110 5.20 4.74 7.80
C VAL A 110 5.41 5.68 6.63
N LEU A 111 4.57 5.53 5.60
CA LEU A 111 4.69 6.33 4.38
C LEU A 111 3.39 7.06 4.12
N ASP A 112 3.51 8.21 3.47
CA ASP A 112 2.33 8.91 2.97
C ASP A 112 1.85 8.24 1.70
N LEU A 113 0.53 8.15 1.56
CA LEU A 113 -0.10 7.65 0.35
C LEU A 113 -0.63 8.83 -0.46
N PRO A 114 -0.67 8.72 -1.79
CA PRO A 114 -1.36 9.73 -2.57
C PRO A 114 -2.85 9.75 -2.20
N THR A 115 -3.45 10.92 -2.30
CA THR A 115 -4.84 11.10 -1.91
C THR A 115 -5.75 11.35 -3.11
N ASP A 116 -5.19 11.33 -4.32
CA ASP A 116 -5.97 11.36 -5.53
C ASP A 116 -5.19 10.65 -6.62
N VAL A 117 -5.88 10.28 -7.69
CA VAL A 117 -5.23 9.55 -8.77
C VAL A 117 -4.44 10.51 -9.66
N PHE A 118 -3.40 9.97 -10.29
CA PHE A 118 -2.64 10.73 -11.28
C PHE A 118 -3.39 10.74 -12.60
N ASN A 119 -3.36 11.89 -13.26
CA ASN A 119 -3.99 12.03 -14.57
C ASN A 119 -2.93 12.14 -15.66
#